data_c5924a2d335c47141219f6cd2b8cdaa6
#
_entry.id   c5924a2d335c47141219f6cd2b8cdaa6
#
_cell.length_a   1.000
_cell.length_b   1.000
_cell.length_c   1.000
_cell.angle_alpha   90.00
_cell.angle_beta   90.00
_cell.angle_gamma   90.00
#
_symmetry.space_group_name_H-M   'P 1'
#
loop_
_entity.id
_entity.type
_entity.pdbx_description
1 polymer ?
#
loop_
_entity_poly.entity_id
_entity_poly.type
_entity_poly.pdbx_seq_one_letter_code
_entity_poly.pdbx_strand_id
1 'polypeptide(L)'
;MIVDLIEAFYRLLWGDLFTLPVAGGIGISFMVVLLFAAGIGFTLRTRLLPVRLFRDMIGAVCEKKQAAGGLSSFQTLVISTATRVGMGNLVGVVAAVSAGGAGAVFWMWVTALLGASTSFVESTLAQKYRVPDPLYGGWRGGPAYYLHVLAERKRGKKLRRSVCAALFAVSGLICWCGISQVISNSVSSAFENAFHVPPLATTVVLTLLAALIVLRKNATVKSLDFIVPVMAVCYFVITVGIVVLNLRQLPAVLARIFAEAFGLRQVAAGGFGAVLMNGVKRGLFSNEAGSGSAPCAAAAAECDDPVKMGLVQALGVLIDTVVICSCTAFLMLLVPQEITAGLNGMDLLQTAMQYHLGSFGIVFIAVILALFSFSTFLGVLYYARGNVAYLCGDNWWSQTAYKLLALAMLLVGGTQAYTVVWDLGDVGIGLMTIFNMLALVPLSGEALTALNDYEKRKKIK
;
A
#
# COMPACT_ATOMS: atom_id res chain seq x y z
N MET A 1 19.69 -18.59 -9.26
CA MET A 1 18.74 -19.47 -8.50
C MET A 1 17.68 -18.68 -7.70
N ILE A 2 18.05 -17.80 -6.72
CA ILE A 2 17.02 -17.03 -5.98
C ILE A 2 16.32 -16.02 -6.89
N VAL A 3 17.07 -15.28 -7.71
CA VAL A 3 16.52 -14.31 -8.68
C VAL A 3 15.61 -15.01 -9.68
N ASP A 4 16.05 -16.14 -10.22
CA ASP A 4 15.26 -16.92 -11.19
C ASP A 4 13.94 -17.43 -10.58
N LEU A 5 13.97 -17.77 -9.28
CA LEU A 5 12.77 -18.19 -8.54
C LEU A 5 11.81 -17.01 -8.36
N ILE A 6 12.32 -15.84 -7.99
CA ILE A 6 11.51 -14.62 -7.87
C ILE A 6 10.88 -14.27 -9.22
N GLU A 7 11.65 -14.32 -10.29
CA GLU A 7 11.15 -14.05 -11.64
C GLU A 7 10.08 -15.06 -12.10
N ALA A 8 10.25 -16.34 -11.78
CA ALA A 8 9.25 -17.37 -12.07
C ALA A 8 7.92 -17.10 -11.34
N PHE A 9 7.98 -16.76 -10.03
CA PHE A 9 6.79 -16.37 -9.29
C PHE A 9 6.18 -15.05 -9.78
N TYR A 10 7.02 -14.07 -10.14
CA TYR A 10 6.55 -12.83 -10.73
C TYR A 10 5.77 -13.08 -12.03
N ARG A 11 6.33 -13.88 -12.94
CA ARG A 11 5.66 -14.25 -14.19
C ARG A 11 4.35 -15.02 -13.96
N LEU A 12 4.29 -15.88 -12.96
CA LEU A 12 3.07 -16.62 -12.61
C LEU A 12 1.95 -15.68 -12.10
N LEU A 13 2.29 -14.66 -11.31
CA LEU A 13 1.33 -13.77 -10.67
C LEU A 13 0.93 -12.59 -11.58
N TRP A 14 1.94 -11.96 -12.18
CA TRP A 14 1.80 -10.70 -12.92
C TRP A 14 2.04 -10.85 -14.42
N GLY A 15 2.52 -12.00 -14.90
CA GLY A 15 2.62 -12.30 -16.32
C GLY A 15 1.25 -12.55 -16.95
N ASP A 16 1.20 -12.56 -18.27
CA ASP A 16 -0.03 -12.76 -19.03
C ASP A 16 -0.59 -14.16 -18.83
N LEU A 17 -1.75 -14.26 -18.19
CA LEU A 17 -2.50 -15.50 -18.02
C LEU A 17 -3.12 -15.93 -19.38
N PHE A 18 -3.66 -14.96 -20.10
CA PHE A 18 -4.18 -15.09 -21.46
C PHE A 18 -4.07 -13.76 -22.19
N THR A 19 -3.97 -13.84 -23.50
CA THR A 19 -3.93 -12.68 -24.38
C THR A 19 -5.24 -12.59 -25.16
N LEU A 20 -5.97 -11.50 -24.97
CA LEU A 20 -7.18 -11.24 -25.76
C LEU A 20 -6.78 -10.93 -27.21
N PRO A 21 -7.45 -11.56 -28.23
CA PRO A 21 -7.15 -11.34 -29.65
C PRO A 21 -7.78 -10.03 -30.15
N VAL A 22 -7.49 -8.91 -29.46
CA VAL A 22 -7.84 -7.57 -29.91
C VAL A 22 -6.61 -6.95 -30.56
N ALA A 23 -6.77 -5.96 -31.44
CA ALA A 23 -5.68 -5.33 -32.17
C ALA A 23 -4.52 -4.92 -31.21
N GLY A 24 -3.38 -5.61 -31.33
CA GLY A 24 -2.20 -5.41 -30.49
C GLY A 24 -1.99 -6.46 -29.37
N GLY A 25 -2.93 -7.42 -29.17
CA GLY A 25 -2.84 -8.44 -28.10
C GLY A 25 -2.86 -7.83 -26.70
N ILE A 26 -3.93 -8.04 -25.93
CA ILE A 26 -4.02 -7.53 -24.56
C ILE A 26 -3.70 -8.67 -23.60
N GLY A 27 -2.52 -8.63 -22.96
CA GLY A 27 -2.17 -9.55 -21.90
C GLY A 27 -2.89 -9.17 -20.60
N ILE A 28 -3.54 -10.15 -19.98
CA ILE A 28 -4.22 -9.97 -18.69
C ILE A 28 -3.62 -10.94 -17.68
N SER A 29 -3.09 -10.41 -16.58
CA SER A 29 -2.50 -11.22 -15.53
C SER A 29 -3.55 -11.82 -14.60
N PHE A 30 -3.17 -12.94 -13.95
CA PHE A 30 -4.00 -13.58 -12.92
C PHE A 30 -4.39 -12.60 -11.79
N MET A 31 -3.45 -11.79 -11.34
CA MET A 31 -3.68 -10.83 -10.25
C MET A 31 -4.67 -9.74 -10.62
N VAL A 32 -4.63 -9.24 -11.86
CA VAL A 32 -5.62 -8.27 -12.35
C VAL A 32 -7.03 -8.86 -12.30
N VAL A 33 -7.20 -10.08 -12.82
CA VAL A 33 -8.51 -10.76 -12.79
C VAL A 33 -9.01 -10.96 -11.36
N LEU A 34 -8.15 -11.45 -10.47
CA LEU A 34 -8.49 -11.70 -9.07
C LEU A 34 -8.93 -10.42 -8.35
N LEU A 35 -8.17 -9.34 -8.49
CA LEU A 35 -8.44 -8.06 -7.83
C LEU A 35 -9.73 -7.42 -8.36
N PHE A 36 -9.94 -7.42 -9.68
CA PHE A 36 -11.17 -6.89 -10.27
C PHE A 36 -12.39 -7.72 -9.88
N ALA A 37 -12.31 -9.05 -9.98
CA ALA A 37 -13.42 -9.92 -9.60
C ALA A 37 -13.80 -9.74 -8.12
N ALA A 38 -12.81 -9.71 -7.22
CA ALA A 38 -13.05 -9.48 -5.80
C ALA A 38 -13.58 -8.06 -5.54
N GLY A 39 -12.94 -7.03 -6.12
CA GLY A 39 -13.32 -5.63 -5.94
C GLY A 39 -14.74 -5.34 -6.44
N ILE A 40 -15.09 -5.79 -7.64
CA ILE A 40 -16.45 -5.69 -8.19
C ILE A 40 -17.43 -6.47 -7.31
N GLY A 41 -17.10 -7.72 -6.98
CA GLY A 41 -17.96 -8.56 -6.14
C GLY A 41 -18.26 -7.94 -4.78
N PHE A 42 -17.25 -7.41 -4.08
CA PHE A 42 -17.46 -6.73 -2.79
C PHE A 42 -18.17 -5.38 -2.96
N THR A 43 -17.87 -4.63 -4.00
CA THR A 43 -18.53 -3.34 -4.28
C THR A 43 -20.03 -3.53 -4.53
N LEU A 44 -20.43 -4.54 -5.30
CA LEU A 44 -21.82 -4.87 -5.54
C LEU A 44 -22.52 -5.38 -4.25
N ARG A 45 -21.87 -6.29 -3.52
CA ARG A 45 -22.42 -6.86 -2.28
C ARG A 45 -22.55 -5.84 -1.15
N THR A 46 -21.68 -4.83 -1.10
CA THR A 46 -21.76 -3.70 -0.16
C THR A 46 -22.61 -2.55 -0.68
N ARG A 47 -23.23 -2.70 -1.86
CA ARG A 47 -24.12 -1.71 -2.49
C ARG A 47 -23.40 -0.36 -2.70
N LEU A 48 -22.28 -0.37 -3.40
CA LEU A 48 -21.47 0.84 -3.69
C LEU A 48 -21.07 1.61 -2.41
N LEU A 49 -20.58 0.89 -1.40
CA LEU A 49 -20.20 1.43 -0.09
C LEU A 49 -19.40 2.73 -0.16
N PRO A 50 -18.36 2.87 -1.03
CA PRO A 50 -17.55 4.09 -1.08
C PRO A 50 -18.35 5.37 -1.38
N VAL A 51 -19.44 5.24 -2.14
CA VAL A 51 -20.32 6.36 -2.49
C VAL A 51 -21.39 6.56 -1.43
N ARG A 52 -22.08 5.48 -1.07
CA ARG A 52 -23.26 5.51 -0.22
C ARG A 52 -22.95 5.88 1.24
N LEU A 53 -21.83 5.40 1.77
CA LEU A 53 -21.42 5.62 3.16
C LEU A 53 -20.23 6.58 3.30
N PHE A 54 -19.98 7.43 2.31
CA PHE A 54 -18.87 8.38 2.34
C PHE A 54 -18.90 9.31 3.56
N ARG A 55 -20.11 9.83 3.92
CA ARG A 55 -20.28 10.65 5.13
C ARG A 55 -19.99 9.87 6.42
N ASP A 56 -20.35 8.60 6.44
CA ASP A 56 -20.08 7.73 7.60
C ASP A 56 -18.60 7.42 7.76
N MET A 57 -17.87 7.28 6.65
CA MET A 57 -16.42 7.13 6.66
C MET A 57 -15.74 8.33 7.32
N ILE A 58 -16.13 9.55 6.95
CA ILE A 58 -15.61 10.78 7.56
C ILE A 58 -15.99 10.84 9.04
N GLY A 59 -17.25 10.55 9.38
CA GLY A 59 -17.74 10.53 10.75
C GLY A 59 -16.95 9.55 11.64
N ALA A 60 -16.66 8.35 11.14
CA ALA A 60 -15.91 7.33 11.86
C ALA A 60 -14.46 7.76 12.21
N VAL A 61 -13.83 8.56 11.35
CA VAL A 61 -12.49 9.13 11.61
C VAL A 61 -12.53 10.23 12.67
N CYS A 62 -13.56 11.09 12.62
CA CYS A 62 -13.71 12.23 13.50
C CYS A 62 -14.18 11.85 14.92
N GLU A 63 -14.59 10.61 15.14
CA GLU A 63 -15.09 10.16 16.44
C GLU A 63 -13.98 10.13 17.51
N LYS A 64 -14.05 11.09 18.46
CA LYS A 64 -13.12 11.21 19.58
C LYS A 64 -13.54 10.24 20.69
N LYS A 65 -13.03 9.02 20.72
CA LYS A 65 -13.08 8.18 21.92
C LYS A 65 -11.66 7.97 22.44
N GLN A 66 -11.46 8.31 23.72
CA GLN A 66 -10.25 7.91 24.45
C GLN A 66 -10.39 6.43 24.79
N ALA A 67 -9.56 5.62 24.16
CA ALA A 67 -9.47 4.21 24.46
C ALA A 67 -8.58 3.98 25.69
N ALA A 68 -9.04 3.18 26.61
CA ALA A 68 -8.24 2.78 27.77
C ALA A 68 -7.22 1.70 27.35
N GLY A 69 -6.13 2.14 26.69
CA GLY A 69 -4.96 1.28 26.39
C GLY A 69 -4.77 0.84 24.93
N GLY A 70 -5.70 1.13 24.00
CA GLY A 70 -5.56 0.82 22.57
C GLY A 70 -5.38 2.06 21.68
N LEU A 71 -5.28 1.85 20.36
CA LEU A 71 -5.19 2.93 19.38
C LEU A 71 -6.56 3.54 19.10
N SER A 72 -6.66 4.86 19.03
CA SER A 72 -7.88 5.55 18.58
C SER A 72 -8.11 5.31 17.08
N SER A 73 -9.36 5.54 16.58
CA SER A 73 -9.67 5.46 15.14
C SER A 73 -8.77 6.37 14.31
N PHE A 74 -8.49 7.58 14.81
CA PHE A 74 -7.57 8.52 14.16
C PHE A 74 -6.12 7.99 14.15
N GLN A 75 -5.60 7.50 15.27
CA GLN A 75 -4.25 6.93 15.35
C GLN A 75 -4.11 5.70 14.43
N THR A 76 -5.15 4.88 14.32
CA THR A 76 -5.16 3.73 13.41
C THR A 76 -5.17 4.18 11.96
N LEU A 77 -5.93 5.23 11.63
CA LEU A 77 -5.85 5.84 10.31
C LEU A 77 -4.44 6.39 10.05
N VAL A 78 -3.83 7.10 11.00
CA VAL A 78 -2.46 7.61 10.87
C VAL A 78 -1.45 6.48 10.64
N ILE A 79 -1.53 5.37 11.38
CA ILE A 79 -0.63 4.23 11.20
C ILE A 79 -0.85 3.57 9.84
N SER A 80 -2.10 3.32 9.45
CA SER A 80 -2.39 2.75 8.12
C SER A 80 -2.09 3.75 6.99
N THR A 81 -2.22 5.04 7.25
CA THR A 81 -1.82 6.11 6.34
C THR A 81 -0.31 6.25 6.26
N ALA A 82 0.43 5.99 7.34
CA ALA A 82 1.89 6.02 7.35
C ALA A 82 2.54 4.99 6.43
N THR A 83 1.86 3.85 6.19
CA THR A 83 2.29 2.86 5.22
C THR A 83 1.76 3.15 3.83
N ARG A 84 0.53 3.60 3.72
CA ARG A 84 -0.13 3.97 2.45
C ARG A 84 0.37 5.32 1.93
N VAL A 85 0.15 6.42 2.68
CA VAL A 85 0.72 7.75 2.36
C VAL A 85 2.19 7.74 2.75
N GLY A 86 2.97 7.05 2.00
CA GLY A 86 4.37 6.83 2.21
C GLY A 86 5.10 6.75 0.87
N MET A 87 6.09 5.91 0.84
CA MET A 87 6.87 5.66 -0.37
C MET A 87 5.99 5.25 -1.58
N GLY A 88 4.92 4.48 -1.36
CA GLY A 88 4.03 4.00 -2.42
C GLY A 88 3.42 5.11 -3.27
N ASN A 89 3.05 6.23 -2.66
CA ASN A 89 2.47 7.38 -3.35
C ASN A 89 3.46 8.18 -4.19
N LEU A 90 4.73 8.10 -3.88
CA LEU A 90 5.79 8.71 -4.67
C LEU A 90 6.33 7.70 -5.67
N VAL A 91 7.08 6.73 -5.19
CA VAL A 91 7.83 5.77 -6.03
C VAL A 91 6.90 4.83 -6.79
N GLY A 92 5.78 4.40 -6.18
CA GLY A 92 4.79 3.57 -6.84
C GLY A 92 4.10 4.29 -8.01
N VAL A 93 3.74 5.56 -7.84
CA VAL A 93 3.14 6.38 -8.91
C VAL A 93 4.14 6.67 -10.02
N VAL A 94 5.40 6.96 -9.65
CA VAL A 94 6.49 7.11 -10.64
C VAL A 94 6.63 5.84 -11.46
N ALA A 95 6.67 4.67 -10.81
CA ALA A 95 6.76 3.38 -11.49
C ALA A 95 5.53 3.11 -12.39
N ALA A 96 4.32 3.54 -11.97
CA ALA A 96 3.11 3.44 -12.79
C ALA A 96 3.21 4.30 -14.05
N VAL A 97 3.59 5.57 -13.90
CA VAL A 97 3.66 6.54 -15.01
C VAL A 97 4.80 6.21 -15.96
N SER A 98 5.98 5.81 -15.46
CA SER A 98 7.13 5.47 -16.31
C SER A 98 6.89 4.19 -17.12
N ALA A 99 6.26 3.15 -16.55
CA ALA A 99 6.04 1.87 -17.22
C ALA A 99 4.70 1.78 -17.96
N GLY A 100 3.67 2.48 -17.49
CA GLY A 100 2.30 2.40 -18.02
C GLY A 100 1.78 3.71 -18.64
N GLY A 101 2.59 4.78 -18.66
CA GLY A 101 2.14 6.08 -19.15
C GLY A 101 1.09 6.75 -18.25
N ALA A 102 0.50 7.84 -18.74
CA ALA A 102 -0.53 8.58 -18.01
C ALA A 102 -1.78 7.74 -17.76
N GLY A 103 -2.11 6.84 -18.66
CA GLY A 103 -3.29 5.96 -18.53
C GLY A 103 -3.26 5.03 -17.32
N ALA A 104 -2.08 4.69 -16.80
CA ALA A 104 -1.95 3.88 -15.59
C ALA A 104 -2.60 4.55 -14.37
N VAL A 105 -2.60 5.90 -14.31
CA VAL A 105 -3.24 6.67 -13.23
C VAL A 105 -4.75 6.41 -13.17
N PHE A 106 -5.41 6.33 -14.33
CA PHE A 106 -6.83 5.98 -14.39
C PHE A 106 -7.11 4.61 -13.76
N TRP A 107 -6.29 3.61 -14.08
CA TRP A 107 -6.46 2.27 -13.53
C TRP A 107 -6.11 2.18 -12.04
N MET A 108 -5.20 3.04 -11.55
CA MET A 108 -5.02 3.23 -10.10
C MET A 108 -6.30 3.75 -9.44
N TRP A 109 -7.00 4.74 -10.02
CA TRP A 109 -8.27 5.23 -9.48
C TRP A 109 -9.35 4.15 -9.46
N VAL A 110 -9.48 3.38 -10.55
CA VAL A 110 -10.42 2.24 -10.60
C VAL A 110 -10.10 1.22 -9.52
N THR A 111 -8.84 0.88 -9.35
CA THR A 111 -8.38 -0.04 -8.30
C THR A 111 -8.71 0.48 -6.90
N ALA A 112 -8.59 1.77 -6.65
CA ALA A 112 -8.94 2.37 -5.36
C ALA A 112 -10.45 2.35 -5.10
N LEU A 113 -11.27 2.71 -6.09
CA LEU A 113 -12.73 2.70 -5.95
C LEU A 113 -13.27 1.30 -5.66
N LEU A 114 -12.79 0.29 -6.37
CA LEU A 114 -13.15 -1.10 -6.15
C LEU A 114 -12.51 -1.64 -4.86
N GLY A 115 -11.25 -1.31 -4.63
CA GLY A 115 -10.47 -1.73 -3.48
C GLY A 115 -11.00 -1.21 -2.15
N ALA A 116 -11.63 -0.03 -2.13
CA ALA A 116 -12.22 0.52 -0.90
C ALA A 116 -13.25 -0.42 -0.27
N SER A 117 -14.09 -1.07 -1.09
CA SER A 117 -15.05 -2.09 -0.61
C SER A 117 -14.34 -3.36 -0.12
N THR A 118 -13.24 -3.76 -0.75
CA THR A 118 -12.42 -4.88 -0.31
C THR A 118 -11.76 -4.57 1.04
N SER A 119 -11.17 -3.37 1.16
CA SER A 119 -10.52 -2.90 2.38
C SER A 119 -11.50 -2.79 3.56
N PHE A 120 -12.76 -2.41 3.28
CA PHE A 120 -13.84 -2.46 4.27
C PHE A 120 -14.05 -3.87 4.82
N VAL A 121 -14.19 -4.85 3.93
CA VAL A 121 -14.46 -6.25 4.32
C VAL A 121 -13.30 -6.82 5.11
N GLU A 122 -12.06 -6.70 4.62
CA GLU A 122 -10.87 -7.25 5.29
C GLU A 122 -10.63 -6.64 6.67
N SER A 123 -10.83 -5.33 6.80
CA SER A 123 -10.60 -4.61 8.06
C SER A 123 -11.69 -4.85 9.09
N THR A 124 -12.96 -5.00 8.65
CA THR A 124 -14.08 -5.42 9.51
C THR A 124 -13.83 -6.83 10.06
N LEU A 125 -13.37 -7.76 9.22
CA LEU A 125 -13.01 -9.11 9.66
C LEU A 125 -11.81 -9.11 10.62
N ALA A 126 -10.80 -8.27 10.37
CA ALA A 126 -9.64 -8.16 11.23
C ALA A 126 -10.01 -7.69 12.64
N GLN A 127 -10.93 -6.75 12.77
CA GLN A 127 -11.49 -6.32 14.05
C GLN A 127 -12.28 -7.44 14.74
N LYS A 128 -13.04 -8.20 13.99
CA LYS A 128 -13.85 -9.30 14.52
C LYS A 128 -13.02 -10.46 15.06
N TYR A 129 -11.87 -10.72 14.44
CA TYR A 129 -11.00 -11.85 14.75
C TYR A 129 -9.67 -11.45 15.41
N ARG A 130 -9.61 -10.25 16.00
CA ARG A 130 -8.43 -9.81 16.73
C ARG A 130 -8.23 -10.58 18.02
N VAL A 131 -6.99 -10.68 18.45
CA VAL A 131 -6.58 -11.34 19.70
C VAL A 131 -5.73 -10.38 20.54
N PRO A 132 -5.65 -10.56 21.87
CA PRO A 132 -4.75 -9.77 22.71
C PRO A 132 -3.29 -9.92 22.26
N ASP A 133 -2.51 -8.84 22.39
CA ASP A 133 -1.07 -8.86 22.13
C ASP A 133 -0.29 -8.83 23.46
N PRO A 134 0.26 -9.96 23.91
CA PRO A 134 0.93 -10.04 25.21
C PRO A 134 2.31 -9.37 25.22
N LEU A 135 2.94 -9.13 24.05
CA LEU A 135 4.27 -8.51 23.97
C LEU A 135 4.21 -6.98 23.95
N TYR A 136 3.27 -6.43 23.18
CA TYR A 136 3.17 -4.98 22.94
C TYR A 136 1.97 -4.35 23.66
N GLY A 137 1.06 -5.17 24.21
CA GLY A 137 -0.20 -4.72 24.76
C GLY A 137 -1.25 -4.38 23.70
N GLY A 138 -2.52 -4.24 24.15
CA GLY A 138 -3.63 -4.00 23.22
C GLY A 138 -4.00 -5.23 22.38
N TRP A 139 -4.27 -5.01 21.10
CA TRP A 139 -4.79 -6.02 20.18
C TRP A 139 -3.88 -6.20 18.96
N ARG A 140 -3.93 -7.40 18.39
CA ARG A 140 -3.32 -7.75 17.11
C ARG A 140 -4.24 -8.67 16.31
N GLY A 141 -4.06 -8.73 15.00
CA GLY A 141 -4.88 -9.56 14.12
C GLY A 141 -4.44 -9.45 12.67
N GLY A 142 -5.40 -9.58 11.77
CA GLY A 142 -5.17 -9.56 10.33
C GLY A 142 -5.37 -10.93 9.70
N PRO A 143 -4.98 -11.12 8.43
CA PRO A 143 -5.32 -12.33 7.67
C PRO A 143 -4.84 -13.64 8.28
N ALA A 144 -3.67 -13.69 8.89
CA ALA A 144 -3.18 -14.90 9.53
C ALA A 144 -4.16 -15.41 10.61
N TYR A 145 -4.81 -14.50 11.33
CA TYR A 145 -5.73 -14.84 12.42
C TYR A 145 -7.10 -15.31 11.91
N TYR A 146 -7.73 -14.60 10.98
CA TYR A 146 -9.02 -15.05 10.46
C TYR A 146 -8.90 -16.25 9.50
N LEU A 147 -7.78 -16.42 8.77
CA LEU A 147 -7.47 -17.66 8.04
C LEU A 147 -7.34 -18.86 8.99
N HIS A 148 -6.75 -18.65 10.17
CA HIS A 148 -6.64 -19.68 11.20
C HIS A 148 -8.03 -20.11 11.67
N VAL A 149 -8.87 -19.18 12.06
CA VAL A 149 -10.26 -19.45 12.50
C VAL A 149 -11.07 -20.13 11.40
N LEU A 150 -10.94 -19.68 10.14
CA LEU A 150 -11.60 -20.33 9.01
C LEU A 150 -11.18 -21.79 8.84
N ALA A 151 -9.89 -22.09 9.00
CA ALA A 151 -9.37 -23.44 8.91
C ALA A 151 -9.85 -24.34 10.07
N GLU A 152 -9.93 -23.80 11.29
CA GLU A 152 -10.50 -24.50 12.44
C GLU A 152 -11.97 -24.87 12.19
N ARG A 153 -12.77 -23.92 11.73
CA ARG A 153 -14.19 -24.14 11.39
C ARG A 153 -14.37 -25.21 10.32
N LYS A 154 -13.58 -25.14 9.24
CA LYS A 154 -13.65 -26.16 8.16
C LYS A 154 -13.26 -27.57 8.63
N ARG A 155 -12.33 -27.68 9.59
CA ARG A 155 -11.86 -28.96 10.12
C ARG A 155 -12.63 -29.46 11.35
N GLY A 156 -13.50 -28.64 11.92
CA GLY A 156 -14.26 -28.95 13.13
C GLY A 156 -13.41 -29.21 14.38
N LYS A 157 -12.14 -28.77 14.39
CA LYS A 157 -11.20 -28.95 15.50
C LYS A 157 -10.24 -27.78 15.64
N LYS A 158 -9.79 -27.55 16.88
CA LYS A 158 -8.73 -26.57 17.15
C LYS A 158 -7.42 -27.00 16.51
N LEU A 159 -6.73 -26.04 15.90
CA LEU A 159 -5.45 -26.24 15.24
C LEU A 159 -4.36 -25.48 16.00
N ARG A 160 -3.18 -26.06 16.09
CA ARG A 160 -2.01 -25.32 16.59
C ARG A 160 -1.60 -24.22 15.62
N ARG A 161 -1.62 -24.50 14.31
CA ARG A 161 -1.37 -23.56 13.20
C ARG A 161 -2.14 -24.01 11.96
N SER A 162 -2.59 -23.05 11.18
CA SER A 162 -3.17 -23.30 9.87
C SER A 162 -2.11 -23.10 8.78
N VAL A 163 -2.04 -24.00 7.80
CA VAL A 163 -1.09 -23.90 6.69
C VAL A 163 -1.32 -22.62 5.88
N CYS A 164 -2.58 -22.33 5.50
CA CYS A 164 -2.89 -21.10 4.74
C CYS A 164 -2.53 -19.83 5.51
N ALA A 165 -2.77 -19.81 6.83
CA ALA A 165 -2.40 -18.68 7.68
C ALA A 165 -0.88 -18.53 7.82
N ALA A 166 -0.15 -19.64 7.89
CA ALA A 166 1.31 -19.61 7.91
C ALA A 166 1.89 -19.13 6.58
N LEU A 167 1.32 -19.59 5.46
CA LEU A 167 1.73 -19.14 4.12
C LEU A 167 1.46 -17.63 3.93
N PHE A 168 0.31 -17.13 4.37
CA PHE A 168 0.05 -15.68 4.38
C PHE A 168 1.11 -14.95 5.20
N ALA A 169 1.37 -15.42 6.42
CA ALA A 169 2.33 -14.76 7.32
C ALA A 169 3.74 -14.72 6.72
N VAL A 170 4.21 -15.82 6.12
CA VAL A 170 5.51 -15.89 5.43
C VAL A 170 5.53 -14.95 4.21
N SER A 171 4.47 -14.97 3.37
CA SER A 171 4.37 -14.08 2.21
C SER A 171 4.44 -12.61 2.61
N GLY A 172 3.79 -12.24 3.74
CA GLY A 172 3.87 -10.89 4.28
C GLY A 172 5.28 -10.50 4.73
N LEU A 173 5.98 -11.39 5.43
CA LEU A 173 7.36 -11.13 5.84
C LEU A 173 8.30 -10.97 4.64
N ILE A 174 8.11 -11.76 3.57
CA ILE A 174 8.86 -11.62 2.31
C ILE A 174 8.52 -10.29 1.63
N CYS A 175 7.24 -9.94 1.52
CA CYS A 175 6.78 -8.69 0.94
C CYS A 175 7.45 -7.48 1.61
N TRP A 176 7.42 -7.43 2.93
CA TRP A 176 7.97 -6.30 3.69
C TRP A 176 9.51 -6.25 3.67
N CYS A 177 10.18 -7.39 3.46
CA CYS A 177 11.60 -7.42 3.12
C CYS A 177 11.85 -6.76 1.75
N GLY A 178 11.04 -7.07 0.73
CA GLY A 178 11.09 -6.42 -0.58
C GLY A 178 10.84 -4.92 -0.50
N ILE A 179 9.79 -4.50 0.22
CA ILE A 179 9.49 -3.08 0.46
C ILE A 179 10.67 -2.37 1.13
N SER A 180 11.34 -3.01 2.10
CA SER A 180 12.53 -2.43 2.73
C SER A 180 13.66 -2.17 1.74
N GLN A 181 13.83 -3.05 0.74
CA GLN A 181 14.81 -2.84 -0.34
C GLN A 181 14.40 -1.69 -1.27
N VAL A 182 13.13 -1.61 -1.67
CA VAL A 182 12.63 -0.51 -2.52
C VAL A 182 12.80 0.84 -1.82
N ILE A 183 12.59 0.89 -0.49
CA ILE A 183 12.80 2.07 0.34
C ILE A 183 14.23 2.60 0.20
N SER A 184 15.22 1.77 0.49
CA SER A 184 16.62 2.22 0.45
C SER A 184 17.10 2.51 -0.97
N ASN A 185 16.66 1.74 -1.96
CA ASN A 185 16.96 1.99 -3.37
C ASN A 185 16.47 3.36 -3.83
N SER A 186 15.23 3.69 -3.52
CA SER A 186 14.65 4.97 -3.95
C SER A 186 15.22 6.17 -3.21
N VAL A 187 15.47 6.03 -1.89
CA VAL A 187 16.09 7.11 -1.10
C VAL A 187 17.52 7.35 -1.53
N SER A 188 18.31 6.29 -1.75
CA SER A 188 19.70 6.45 -2.19
C SER A 188 19.80 7.11 -3.56
N SER A 189 18.95 6.73 -4.53
CA SER A 189 18.88 7.38 -5.83
C SER A 189 18.49 8.87 -5.72
N ALA A 190 17.47 9.18 -4.89
CA ALA A 190 17.05 10.58 -4.70
C ALA A 190 18.12 11.45 -4.04
N PHE A 191 18.91 10.90 -3.11
CA PHE A 191 20.02 11.62 -2.46
C PHE A 191 21.24 11.76 -3.36
N GLU A 192 21.52 10.77 -4.21
CA GLU A 192 22.53 10.87 -5.23
C GLU A 192 22.22 12.02 -6.19
N ASN A 193 20.99 12.12 -6.67
CA ASN A 193 20.56 13.19 -7.56
C ASN A 193 20.55 14.58 -6.90
N ALA A 194 20.17 14.67 -5.61
CA ALA A 194 20.04 15.96 -4.93
C ALA A 194 21.34 16.48 -4.34
N PHE A 195 22.20 15.59 -3.83
CA PHE A 195 23.35 15.95 -3.01
C PHE A 195 24.66 15.32 -3.48
N HIS A 196 24.62 14.53 -4.56
CA HIS A 196 25.76 13.77 -5.08
C HIS A 196 26.41 12.83 -4.03
N VAL A 197 25.61 12.35 -3.08
CA VAL A 197 26.05 11.40 -2.06
C VAL A 197 26.00 9.98 -2.63
N PRO A 198 27.08 9.20 -2.55
CA PRO A 198 27.09 7.84 -3.06
C PRO A 198 25.96 6.99 -2.44
N PRO A 199 25.26 6.12 -3.24
CA PRO A 199 24.14 5.30 -2.76
C PRO A 199 24.48 4.47 -1.53
N LEU A 200 25.68 3.90 -1.45
CA LEU A 200 26.13 3.11 -0.29
C LEU A 200 26.16 3.97 0.99
N ALA A 201 26.67 5.20 0.92
CA ALA A 201 26.76 6.08 2.09
C ALA A 201 25.36 6.44 2.60
N THR A 202 24.44 6.83 1.70
CA THR A 202 23.04 7.11 2.05
C THR A 202 22.38 5.89 2.67
N THR A 203 22.57 4.70 2.09
CA THR A 203 21.99 3.44 2.57
C THR A 203 22.49 3.08 3.97
N VAL A 204 23.80 3.22 4.24
CA VAL A 204 24.40 2.96 5.56
C VAL A 204 23.81 3.93 6.59
N VAL A 205 23.80 5.24 6.30
CA VAL A 205 23.22 6.25 7.21
C VAL A 205 21.76 5.97 7.49
N LEU A 206 20.95 5.70 6.45
CA LEU A 206 19.53 5.36 6.59
C LEU A 206 19.34 4.13 7.48
N THR A 207 20.13 3.07 7.26
CA THR A 207 20.06 1.83 8.05
C THR A 207 20.44 2.05 9.51
N LEU A 208 21.48 2.84 9.78
CA LEU A 208 21.89 3.17 11.15
C LEU A 208 20.82 3.98 11.88
N LEU A 209 20.23 4.99 11.23
CA LEU A 209 19.13 5.78 11.79
C LEU A 209 17.90 4.90 12.07
N ALA A 210 17.57 4.02 11.13
CA ALA A 210 16.47 3.07 11.30
C ALA A 210 16.75 2.11 12.47
N ALA A 211 17.97 1.58 12.61
CA ALA A 211 18.37 0.67 13.68
C ALA A 211 18.24 1.33 15.06
N LEU A 212 18.68 2.59 15.22
CA LEU A 212 18.59 3.34 16.47
C LEU A 212 17.16 3.44 17.00
N ILE A 213 16.18 3.50 16.10
CA ILE A 213 14.77 3.64 16.48
C ILE A 213 14.11 2.27 16.61
N VAL A 214 14.26 1.39 15.60
CA VAL A 214 13.55 0.12 15.51
C VAL A 214 13.97 -0.87 16.60
N LEU A 215 15.23 -0.86 17.03
CA LEU A 215 15.72 -1.74 18.08
C LEU A 215 15.22 -1.35 19.48
N ARG A 216 14.69 -0.13 19.67
CA ARG A 216 14.00 0.23 20.92
C ARG A 216 12.61 -0.40 20.99
N LYS A 217 12.22 -0.88 22.19
CA LYS A 217 10.99 -1.67 22.38
C LYS A 217 9.67 -0.95 21.98
N ASN A 218 9.57 0.37 22.19
CA ASN A 218 8.29 1.11 22.07
C ASN A 218 8.39 2.40 21.22
N ALA A 219 9.43 2.57 20.40
CA ALA A 219 9.66 3.85 19.73
C ALA A 219 8.79 4.11 18.50
N THR A 220 8.17 3.07 17.95
CA THR A 220 7.63 3.07 16.60
C THR A 220 6.38 3.95 16.41
N VAL A 221 5.44 3.92 17.37
CA VAL A 221 4.11 4.54 17.16
C VAL A 221 4.12 6.04 17.42
N LYS A 222 4.75 6.48 18.51
CA LYS A 222 4.75 7.91 18.89
C LYS A 222 5.44 8.83 17.87
N SER A 223 6.48 8.33 17.20
CA SER A 223 7.18 9.12 16.17
C SER A 223 6.32 9.29 14.91
N LEU A 224 5.52 8.28 14.57
CA LEU A 224 4.64 8.32 13.40
C LEU A 224 3.49 9.32 13.60
N ASP A 225 2.93 9.43 14.80
CA ASP A 225 1.78 10.30 15.09
C ASP A 225 2.06 11.78 14.77
N PHE A 226 3.30 12.21 14.80
CA PHE A 226 3.70 13.59 14.49
C PHE A 226 4.29 13.74 13.07
N ILE A 227 5.23 12.87 12.71
CA ILE A 227 5.98 13.00 11.44
C ILE A 227 5.04 12.84 10.24
N VAL A 228 4.15 11.84 10.28
CA VAL A 228 3.29 11.51 9.13
C VAL A 228 2.32 12.62 8.75
N PRO A 229 1.54 13.22 9.67
CA PRO A 229 0.66 14.32 9.31
C PRO A 229 1.42 15.54 8.79
N VAL A 230 2.55 15.90 9.42
CA VAL A 230 3.33 17.06 8.99
C VAL A 230 3.88 16.89 7.59
N MET A 231 4.54 15.76 7.28
CA MET A 231 5.08 15.51 5.96
C MET A 231 3.99 15.42 4.89
N ALA A 232 2.84 14.76 5.21
CA ALA A 232 1.72 14.65 4.28
C ALA A 232 1.12 16.02 3.95
N VAL A 233 0.95 16.89 4.95
CA VAL A 233 0.44 18.26 4.74
C VAL A 233 1.44 19.08 3.92
N CYS A 234 2.73 19.06 4.24
CA CYS A 234 3.76 19.77 3.47
C CYS A 234 3.77 19.33 2.01
N TYR A 235 3.76 18.01 1.78
CA TYR A 235 3.72 17.47 0.43
C TYR A 235 2.45 17.87 -0.31
N PHE A 236 1.29 17.74 0.33
CA PHE A 236 0.00 18.07 -0.26
C PHE A 236 -0.12 19.56 -0.61
N VAL A 237 0.29 20.45 0.28
CA VAL A 237 0.24 21.90 0.04
C VAL A 237 1.10 22.31 -1.16
N ILE A 238 2.33 21.80 -1.26
CA ILE A 238 3.22 22.09 -2.39
C ILE A 238 2.67 21.51 -3.69
N THR A 239 2.21 20.27 -3.69
CA THR A 239 1.67 19.63 -4.90
C THR A 239 0.38 20.29 -5.39
N VAL A 240 -0.53 20.59 -4.48
CA VAL A 240 -1.76 21.34 -4.82
C VAL A 240 -1.42 22.74 -5.32
N GLY A 241 -0.44 23.42 -4.72
CA GLY A 241 0.06 24.70 -5.19
C GLY A 241 0.54 24.64 -6.65
N ILE A 242 1.35 23.64 -7.00
CA ILE A 242 1.80 23.41 -8.38
C ILE A 242 0.62 23.16 -9.32
N VAL A 243 -0.34 22.32 -8.93
CA VAL A 243 -1.54 22.03 -9.74
C VAL A 243 -2.37 23.27 -9.95
N VAL A 244 -2.56 24.10 -8.93
CA VAL A 244 -3.32 25.36 -9.01
C VAL A 244 -2.64 26.37 -9.95
N LEU A 245 -1.32 26.49 -9.88
CA LEU A 245 -0.55 27.34 -10.77
C LEU A 245 -0.63 26.89 -12.24
N ASN A 246 -0.84 25.59 -12.46
CA ASN A 246 -0.95 24.99 -13.79
C ASN A 246 -2.40 24.58 -14.17
N LEU A 247 -3.41 25.19 -13.57
CA LEU A 247 -4.82 24.79 -13.72
C LEU A 247 -5.29 24.78 -15.18
N ARG A 248 -4.72 25.67 -16.02
CA ARG A 248 -5.03 25.73 -17.46
C ARG A 248 -4.62 24.49 -18.24
N GLN A 249 -3.59 23.78 -17.77
CA GLN A 249 -3.08 22.57 -18.41
C GLN A 249 -3.80 21.29 -17.91
N LEU A 250 -4.46 21.37 -16.76
CA LEU A 250 -5.11 20.22 -16.10
C LEU A 250 -6.15 19.52 -17.00
N PRO A 251 -7.02 20.20 -17.76
CA PRO A 251 -7.93 19.52 -18.68
C PRO A 251 -7.23 18.69 -19.75
N ALA A 252 -6.09 19.18 -20.28
CA ALA A 252 -5.29 18.44 -21.26
C ALA A 252 -4.63 17.20 -20.63
N VAL A 253 -4.13 17.31 -19.40
CA VAL A 253 -3.58 16.18 -18.64
C VAL A 253 -4.65 15.13 -18.38
N LEU A 254 -5.84 15.53 -17.93
CA LEU A 254 -6.96 14.60 -17.72
C LEU A 254 -7.37 13.92 -19.04
N ALA A 255 -7.53 14.66 -20.12
CA ALA A 255 -7.83 14.10 -21.43
C ALA A 255 -6.76 13.08 -21.86
N ARG A 256 -5.48 13.36 -21.59
CA ARG A 256 -4.38 12.43 -21.85
C ARG A 256 -4.51 11.17 -21.00
N ILE A 257 -4.77 11.27 -19.69
CA ILE A 257 -4.98 10.13 -18.80
C ILE A 257 -6.08 9.23 -19.35
N PHE A 258 -7.24 9.78 -19.71
CA PHE A 258 -8.34 8.99 -20.26
C PHE A 258 -8.02 8.41 -21.65
N ALA A 259 -7.39 9.16 -22.54
CA ALA A 259 -7.04 8.67 -23.87
C ALA A 259 -6.03 7.50 -23.81
N GLU A 260 -5.01 7.61 -22.98
CA GLU A 260 -4.01 6.54 -22.78
C GLU A 260 -4.58 5.35 -22.01
N ALA A 261 -5.52 5.58 -21.08
CA ALA A 261 -6.14 4.50 -20.29
C ALA A 261 -6.90 3.49 -21.14
N PHE A 262 -7.44 3.90 -22.29
CA PHE A 262 -8.22 3.05 -23.20
C PHE A 262 -7.50 2.74 -24.50
N GLY A 263 -6.19 3.00 -24.57
CA GLY A 263 -5.37 2.68 -25.76
C GLY A 263 -5.64 3.55 -26.99
N LEU A 264 -6.34 4.69 -26.81
CA LEU A 264 -6.61 5.66 -27.90
C LEU A 264 -5.33 6.38 -28.38
N ARG A 265 -4.29 6.36 -27.54
CA ARG A 265 -2.93 6.78 -27.88
C ARG A 265 -1.97 5.71 -27.36
N GLN A 266 -1.20 5.10 -28.24
CA GLN A 266 -0.13 4.19 -27.86
C GLN A 266 1.07 5.00 -27.40
N VAL A 267 1.37 4.98 -26.11
CA VAL A 267 2.51 5.71 -25.53
C VAL A 267 3.48 4.76 -24.81
N ALA A 268 3.02 3.60 -24.39
CA ALA A 268 3.87 2.59 -23.75
C ALA A 268 4.19 1.42 -24.71
N ALA A 269 5.43 0.96 -24.68
CA ALA A 269 5.91 -0.13 -25.53
C ALA A 269 5.15 -1.49 -25.37
N GLY A 270 4.29 -1.60 -24.32
CA GLY A 270 3.49 -2.80 -24.03
C GLY A 270 2.00 -2.69 -24.35
N GLY A 271 1.52 -1.61 -24.97
CA GLY A 271 0.11 -1.42 -25.29
C GLY A 271 -0.83 -1.35 -24.08
N PHE A 272 -2.14 -1.52 -24.30
CA PHE A 272 -3.19 -1.42 -23.29
C PHE A 272 -2.98 -2.36 -22.08
N GLY A 273 -2.48 -3.59 -22.31
CA GLY A 273 -2.22 -4.55 -21.24
C GLY A 273 -1.20 -4.03 -20.22
N ALA A 274 -0.13 -3.39 -20.69
CA ALA A 274 0.89 -2.80 -19.82
C ALA A 274 0.33 -1.61 -19.02
N VAL A 275 -0.49 -0.76 -19.64
CA VAL A 275 -1.16 0.36 -18.97
C VAL A 275 -2.06 -0.13 -17.85
N LEU A 276 -2.93 -1.08 -18.14
CA LEU A 276 -3.85 -1.71 -17.18
C LEU A 276 -3.08 -2.40 -16.04
N MET A 277 -2.13 -3.26 -16.39
CA MET A 277 -1.37 -4.03 -15.41
C MET A 277 -0.56 -3.13 -14.46
N ASN A 278 0.15 -2.14 -14.99
CA ASN A 278 0.93 -1.23 -14.16
C ASN A 278 0.04 -0.35 -13.28
N GLY A 279 -1.10 0.12 -13.79
CA GLY A 279 -2.06 0.86 -12.99
C GLY A 279 -2.64 0.04 -11.84
N VAL A 280 -3.05 -1.20 -12.09
CA VAL A 280 -3.59 -2.10 -11.07
C VAL A 280 -2.51 -2.49 -10.06
N LYS A 281 -1.34 -2.90 -10.52
CA LYS A 281 -0.23 -3.33 -9.67
C LYS A 281 0.26 -2.21 -8.75
N ARG A 282 0.46 -1.03 -9.28
CA ARG A 282 0.93 0.12 -8.49
C ARG A 282 -0.19 0.73 -7.64
N GLY A 283 -1.45 0.64 -8.08
CA GLY A 283 -2.61 0.94 -7.25
C GLY A 283 -2.68 0.06 -6.01
N LEU A 284 -2.59 -1.27 -6.19
CA LEU A 284 -2.54 -2.22 -5.06
C LEU A 284 -1.35 -1.96 -4.14
N PHE A 285 -0.17 -1.68 -4.70
CA PHE A 285 1.04 -1.40 -3.93
C PHE A 285 0.89 -0.15 -3.05
N SER A 286 0.19 0.88 -3.54
CA SER A 286 -0.05 2.12 -2.80
C SER A 286 -1.16 1.95 -1.76
N ASN A 287 -2.37 1.54 -2.17
CA ASN A 287 -3.54 1.52 -1.30
C ASN A 287 -3.70 0.25 -0.44
N GLU A 288 -2.91 -0.78 -0.72
CA GLU A 288 -2.87 -2.06 -0.01
C GLU A 288 -4.22 -2.82 0.06
N ALA A 289 -5.24 -2.39 -0.69
CA ALA A 289 -6.58 -2.95 -0.59
C ALA A 289 -6.67 -4.38 -1.13
N GLY A 290 -6.99 -5.31 -0.25
CA GLY A 290 -7.06 -6.74 -0.54
C GLY A 290 -5.74 -7.49 -0.36
N SER A 291 -4.62 -6.80 -0.11
CA SER A 291 -3.34 -7.45 0.21
C SER A 291 -3.32 -8.08 1.62
N GLY A 292 -4.14 -7.57 2.53
CA GLY A 292 -4.19 -8.03 3.91
C GLY A 292 -3.18 -7.35 4.84
N SER A 293 -2.46 -6.32 4.39
CA SER A 293 -1.53 -5.56 5.25
C SER A 293 -2.27 -4.57 6.15
N ALA A 294 -3.14 -3.74 5.58
CA ALA A 294 -3.95 -2.79 6.34
C ALA A 294 -4.80 -3.42 7.47
N PRO A 295 -5.38 -4.63 7.32
CA PRO A 295 -6.02 -5.36 8.41
C PRO A 295 -5.17 -5.57 9.65
N CYS A 296 -3.83 -5.64 9.52
CA CYS A 296 -2.93 -5.76 10.67
C CYS A 296 -2.96 -4.52 11.58
N ALA A 297 -3.08 -3.32 10.99
CA ALA A 297 -3.30 -2.10 11.76
C ALA A 297 -4.75 -1.98 12.24
N ALA A 298 -5.71 -2.29 11.38
CA ALA A 298 -7.11 -2.23 11.71
C ALA A 298 -7.47 -3.09 12.95
N ALA A 299 -6.86 -4.27 13.10
CA ALA A 299 -7.07 -5.14 14.25
C ALA A 299 -6.59 -4.54 15.57
N ALA A 300 -5.55 -3.70 15.54
CA ALA A 300 -4.98 -3.10 16.73
C ALA A 300 -5.78 -1.91 17.27
N ALA A 301 -6.73 -1.39 16.49
CA ALA A 301 -7.59 -0.29 16.91
C ALA A 301 -8.56 -0.70 18.00
N GLU A 302 -8.73 0.13 19.02
CA GLU A 302 -9.88 0.05 19.91
C GLU A 302 -11.09 0.71 19.25
N CYS A 303 -12.05 -0.07 18.87
CA CYS A 303 -13.28 0.38 18.26
C CYS A 303 -14.46 -0.42 18.81
N ASP A 304 -15.56 0.27 19.11
CA ASP A 304 -16.78 -0.36 19.63
C ASP A 304 -17.52 -1.16 18.53
N ASP A 305 -17.32 -0.80 17.27
CA ASP A 305 -17.99 -1.43 16.14
C ASP A 305 -16.99 -1.74 15.03
N PRO A 306 -16.79 -3.03 14.70
CA PRO A 306 -15.88 -3.44 13.62
C PRO A 306 -16.14 -2.73 12.28
N VAL A 307 -17.41 -2.36 12.01
CA VAL A 307 -17.82 -1.66 10.78
C VAL A 307 -17.19 -0.29 10.67
N LYS A 308 -17.10 0.46 11.78
CA LYS A 308 -16.47 1.79 11.78
C LYS A 308 -15.02 1.71 11.36
N MET A 309 -14.28 0.70 11.82
CA MET A 309 -12.89 0.52 11.41
C MET A 309 -12.79 0.13 9.94
N GLY A 310 -13.70 -0.70 9.43
CA GLY A 310 -13.81 -0.98 7.99
C GLY A 310 -14.04 0.29 7.17
N LEU A 311 -14.93 1.19 7.63
CA LEU A 311 -15.21 2.49 6.99
C LEU A 311 -13.98 3.42 7.00
N VAL A 312 -13.26 3.49 8.11
CA VAL A 312 -11.99 4.26 8.23
C VAL A 312 -10.96 3.77 7.22
N GLN A 313 -10.79 2.46 7.09
CA GLN A 313 -9.81 1.89 6.16
C GLN A 313 -10.24 2.07 4.69
N ALA A 314 -11.53 1.98 4.38
CA ALA A 314 -12.06 2.27 3.06
C ALA A 314 -11.82 3.74 2.64
N LEU A 315 -12.02 4.68 3.58
CA LEU A 315 -11.68 6.09 3.35
C LEU A 315 -10.18 6.28 3.10
N GLY A 316 -9.35 5.58 3.87
CA GLY A 316 -7.89 5.60 3.71
C GLY A 316 -7.46 5.23 2.29
N VAL A 317 -8.06 4.20 1.67
CA VAL A 317 -7.81 3.80 0.27
C VAL A 317 -8.13 4.93 -0.71
N LEU A 318 -9.27 5.62 -0.52
CA LEU A 318 -9.67 6.72 -1.40
C LEU A 318 -8.74 7.93 -1.27
N ILE A 319 -8.43 8.35 -0.04
CA ILE A 319 -7.52 9.47 0.21
C ILE A 319 -6.14 9.16 -0.39
N ASP A 320 -5.62 7.97 -0.13
CA ASP A 320 -4.32 7.54 -0.62
C ASP A 320 -4.21 7.68 -2.14
N THR A 321 -5.07 6.96 -2.85
CA THR A 321 -4.87 6.79 -4.29
C THR A 321 -5.56 7.87 -5.12
N VAL A 322 -6.81 8.26 -4.77
CA VAL A 322 -7.53 9.26 -5.56
C VAL A 322 -7.00 10.67 -5.29
N VAL A 323 -6.50 10.96 -4.08
CA VAL A 323 -5.99 12.29 -3.74
C VAL A 323 -4.47 12.34 -3.85
N ILE A 324 -3.75 11.58 -3.01
CA ILE A 324 -2.28 11.74 -2.89
C ILE A 324 -1.55 11.22 -4.12
N CYS A 325 -1.90 10.02 -4.63
CA CYS A 325 -1.27 9.52 -5.86
C CYS A 325 -1.56 10.41 -7.08
N SER A 326 -2.77 11.01 -7.15
CA SER A 326 -3.09 11.97 -8.21
C SER A 326 -2.22 13.21 -8.14
N CYS A 327 -1.94 13.73 -6.95
CA CYS A 327 -1.00 14.84 -6.77
C CYS A 327 0.37 14.48 -7.37
N THR A 328 0.92 13.32 -7.03
CA THR A 328 2.22 12.86 -7.57
C THR A 328 2.17 12.69 -9.09
N ALA A 329 1.10 12.09 -9.62
CA ALA A 329 0.93 11.91 -11.05
C ALA A 329 0.89 13.26 -11.79
N PHE A 330 0.14 14.23 -11.27
CA PHE A 330 0.03 15.56 -11.89
C PHE A 330 1.36 16.30 -11.87
N LEU A 331 2.20 16.15 -10.83
CA LEU A 331 3.55 16.74 -10.85
C LEU A 331 4.36 16.34 -12.09
N MET A 332 4.27 15.07 -12.48
CA MET A 332 5.00 14.55 -13.64
C MET A 332 4.28 14.86 -14.96
N LEU A 333 2.96 14.77 -15.00
CA LEU A 333 2.17 14.90 -16.22
C LEU A 333 1.95 16.37 -16.66
N LEU A 334 2.15 17.32 -15.77
CA LEU A 334 2.14 18.77 -16.09
C LEU A 334 3.45 19.25 -16.71
N VAL A 335 4.47 18.39 -16.77
CA VAL A 335 5.75 18.71 -17.44
C VAL A 335 5.68 18.30 -18.91
N PRO A 336 6.27 19.09 -19.84
CA PRO A 336 6.40 18.69 -21.23
C PRO A 336 7.07 17.32 -21.39
N GLN A 337 6.53 16.49 -22.29
CA GLN A 337 7.01 15.10 -22.47
C GLN A 337 8.48 15.03 -22.90
N GLU A 338 8.94 16.03 -23.65
CA GLU A 338 10.31 16.11 -24.14
C GLU A 338 11.34 16.15 -22.98
N ILE A 339 10.95 16.72 -21.83
CA ILE A 339 11.81 16.84 -20.64
C ILE A 339 11.84 15.51 -19.85
N THR A 340 10.75 14.76 -19.87
CA THR A 340 10.58 13.56 -19.06
C THR A 340 10.72 12.26 -19.85
N ALA A 341 10.87 12.33 -21.17
CA ALA A 341 10.98 11.16 -22.03
C ALA A 341 12.18 10.28 -21.67
N GLY A 342 11.94 8.97 -21.49
CA GLY A 342 12.99 8.00 -21.15
C GLY A 342 13.46 8.02 -19.71
N LEU A 343 13.00 8.92 -18.87
CA LEU A 343 13.33 8.96 -17.45
C LEU A 343 12.49 7.95 -16.66
N ASN A 344 13.11 7.33 -15.67
CA ASN A 344 12.50 6.35 -14.80
C ASN A 344 12.83 6.62 -13.33
N GLY A 345 12.09 6.02 -12.41
CA GLY A 345 12.40 6.11 -10.99
C GLY A 345 12.47 7.55 -10.48
N MET A 346 13.42 7.83 -9.59
CA MET A 346 13.52 9.16 -8.99
C MET A 346 13.96 10.23 -9.96
N ASP A 347 14.68 9.89 -11.03
CA ASP A 347 15.09 10.85 -12.07
C ASP A 347 13.85 11.51 -12.69
N LEU A 348 12.79 10.74 -12.98
CA LEU A 348 11.54 11.27 -13.52
C LEU A 348 10.88 12.27 -12.57
N LEU A 349 10.71 11.92 -11.30
CA LEU A 349 10.01 12.78 -10.34
C LEU A 349 10.85 14.00 -9.98
N GLN A 350 12.15 13.83 -9.77
CA GLN A 350 13.03 14.95 -9.41
C GLN A 350 13.22 15.94 -10.57
N THR A 351 13.31 15.45 -11.82
CA THR A 351 13.33 16.32 -13.02
C THR A 351 12.00 17.08 -13.15
N ALA A 352 10.88 16.42 -12.91
CA ALA A 352 9.59 17.10 -12.90
C ALA A 352 9.51 18.20 -11.84
N MET A 353 9.99 17.92 -10.64
CA MET A 353 10.02 18.91 -9.56
C MET A 353 11.03 20.03 -9.81
N GLN A 354 12.14 19.74 -10.47
CA GLN A 354 13.10 20.74 -10.92
C GLN A 354 12.45 21.71 -11.93
N TYR A 355 11.64 21.20 -12.83
CA TYR A 355 10.88 22.05 -13.77
C TYR A 355 9.92 23.00 -13.05
N HIS A 356 9.23 22.53 -12.00
CA HIS A 356 8.24 23.34 -11.27
C HIS A 356 8.86 24.30 -10.25
N LEU A 357 9.89 23.88 -9.52
CA LEU A 357 10.44 24.57 -8.34
C LEU A 357 11.95 24.80 -8.40
N GLY A 358 12.61 24.52 -9.53
CA GLY A 358 14.06 24.62 -9.65
C GLY A 358 14.80 23.66 -8.71
N SER A 359 16.00 24.04 -8.30
CA SER A 359 16.85 23.21 -7.42
C SER A 359 16.17 22.86 -6.07
N PHE A 360 15.28 23.72 -5.56
CA PHE A 360 14.51 23.42 -4.35
C PHE A 360 13.65 22.18 -4.52
N GLY A 361 13.07 21.96 -5.71
CA GLY A 361 12.21 20.82 -5.99
C GLY A 361 12.94 19.47 -5.86
N ILE A 362 14.20 19.40 -6.32
CA ILE A 362 15.02 18.18 -6.23
C ILE A 362 15.30 17.84 -4.76
N VAL A 363 15.74 18.84 -3.98
CA VAL A 363 16.03 18.69 -2.56
C VAL A 363 14.77 18.36 -1.77
N PHE A 364 13.66 19.03 -2.06
CA PHE A 364 12.38 18.77 -1.41
C PHE A 364 11.93 17.32 -1.58
N ILE A 365 12.00 16.78 -2.81
CA ILE A 365 11.63 15.38 -3.07
C ILE A 365 12.56 14.42 -2.33
N ALA A 366 13.87 14.66 -2.30
CA ALA A 366 14.80 13.79 -1.58
C ALA A 366 14.47 13.73 -0.07
N VAL A 367 14.23 14.87 0.56
CA VAL A 367 13.88 14.95 1.99
C VAL A 367 12.51 14.34 2.29
N ILE A 368 11.49 14.69 1.51
CA ILE A 368 10.13 14.15 1.70
C ILE A 368 10.11 12.64 1.47
N LEU A 369 10.81 12.15 0.44
CA LEU A 369 10.92 10.71 0.20
C LEU A 369 11.61 9.99 1.35
N ALA A 370 12.67 10.55 1.93
CA ALA A 370 13.32 9.96 3.09
C ALA A 370 12.37 9.84 4.29
N LEU A 371 11.56 10.88 4.55
CA LEU A 371 10.55 10.87 5.62
C LEU A 371 9.43 9.85 5.34
N PHE A 372 8.88 9.84 4.13
CA PHE A 372 7.87 8.86 3.72
C PHE A 372 8.40 7.42 3.77
N SER A 373 9.61 7.20 3.30
CA SER A 373 10.27 5.92 3.33
C SER A 373 10.51 5.42 4.75
N PHE A 374 10.95 6.31 5.62
CA PHE A 374 11.16 5.99 7.02
C PHE A 374 9.83 5.64 7.72
N SER A 375 8.76 6.39 7.49
CA SER A 375 7.44 6.09 8.04
C SER A 375 6.90 4.76 7.52
N THR A 376 7.07 4.48 6.20
CA THR A 376 6.69 3.19 5.60
C THR A 376 7.47 2.04 6.23
N PHE A 377 8.77 2.18 6.44
CA PHE A 377 9.59 1.16 7.09
C PHE A 377 9.10 0.82 8.51
N LEU A 378 8.80 1.84 9.30
CA LEU A 378 8.22 1.64 10.63
C LEU A 378 6.84 0.95 10.57
N GLY A 379 6.00 1.35 9.62
CA GLY A 379 4.67 0.79 9.43
C GLY A 379 4.69 -0.67 9.00
N VAL A 380 5.55 -1.07 8.06
CA VAL A 380 5.66 -2.47 7.64
C VAL A 380 6.21 -3.36 8.76
N LEU A 381 7.11 -2.84 9.60
CA LEU A 381 7.56 -3.55 10.79
C LEU A 381 6.44 -3.70 11.82
N TYR A 382 5.56 -2.71 11.93
CA TYR A 382 4.36 -2.82 12.76
C TYR A 382 3.45 -3.95 12.27
N TYR A 383 3.21 -4.05 10.96
CA TYR A 383 2.42 -5.15 10.39
C TYR A 383 3.08 -6.52 10.58
N ALA A 384 4.40 -6.58 10.44
CA ALA A 384 5.17 -7.81 10.56
C ALA A 384 5.05 -8.46 11.94
N ARG A 385 4.94 -7.67 13.02
CA ARG A 385 4.93 -8.20 14.38
C ARG A 385 3.85 -9.25 14.63
N GLY A 386 2.64 -9.03 14.07
CA GLY A 386 1.53 -9.99 14.17
C GLY A 386 1.81 -11.31 13.46
N ASN A 387 2.42 -11.23 12.27
CA ASN A 387 2.78 -12.41 11.47
C ASN A 387 3.95 -13.18 12.11
N VAL A 388 4.96 -12.48 12.63
CA VAL A 388 6.06 -13.10 13.40
C VAL A 388 5.53 -13.82 14.63
N ALA A 389 4.64 -13.19 15.39
CA ALA A 389 4.02 -13.80 16.56
C ALA A 389 3.17 -15.03 16.20
N TYR A 390 2.45 -15.00 15.07
CA TYR A 390 1.71 -16.15 14.57
C TYR A 390 2.62 -17.35 14.23
N LEU A 391 3.77 -17.08 13.59
CA LEU A 391 4.72 -18.11 13.15
C LEU A 391 5.61 -18.64 14.28
N CYS A 392 6.12 -17.75 15.12
CA CYS A 392 7.18 -18.07 16.08
C CYS A 392 6.70 -18.04 17.53
N GLY A 393 5.45 -17.60 17.79
CA GLY A 393 4.93 -17.38 19.13
C GLY A 393 5.37 -16.03 19.72
N ASP A 394 4.95 -15.80 20.95
CA ASP A 394 5.15 -14.54 21.66
C ASP A 394 6.52 -14.50 22.34
N ASN A 395 7.55 -14.18 21.57
CA ASN A 395 8.89 -14.01 22.13
C ASN A 395 9.64 -12.82 21.46
N TRP A 396 10.47 -12.14 22.26
CA TRP A 396 11.23 -10.99 21.80
C TRP A 396 12.35 -11.34 20.82
N TRP A 397 12.88 -12.55 20.87
CA TRP A 397 13.98 -12.96 20.00
C TRP A 397 13.53 -13.05 18.55
N SER A 398 12.37 -13.65 18.28
CA SER A 398 11.84 -13.72 16.91
C SER A 398 11.48 -12.33 16.36
N GLN A 399 10.92 -11.46 17.21
CA GLN A 399 10.64 -10.07 16.83
C GLN A 399 11.93 -9.31 16.49
N THR A 400 12.97 -9.46 17.31
CA THR A 400 14.27 -8.83 17.07
C THR A 400 14.97 -9.41 15.85
N ALA A 401 14.92 -10.74 15.66
CA ALA A 401 15.49 -11.38 14.48
C ALA A 401 14.88 -10.87 13.17
N TYR A 402 13.55 -10.68 13.14
CA TYR A 402 12.91 -10.11 11.97
C TYR A 402 13.29 -8.62 11.75
N LYS A 403 13.40 -7.83 12.82
CA LYS A 403 13.87 -6.45 12.72
C LYS A 403 15.29 -6.37 12.13
N LEU A 404 16.19 -7.25 12.57
CA LEU A 404 17.54 -7.35 12.02
C LEU A 404 17.53 -7.78 10.55
N LEU A 405 16.67 -8.73 10.17
CA LEU A 405 16.49 -9.11 8.78
C LEU A 405 16.00 -7.92 7.92
N ALA A 406 15.00 -7.19 8.38
CA ALA A 406 14.49 -6.01 7.68
C ALA A 406 15.55 -4.90 7.53
N LEU A 407 16.37 -4.68 8.56
CA LEU A 407 17.51 -3.76 8.50
C LEU A 407 18.59 -4.24 7.50
N ALA A 408 18.85 -5.55 7.45
CA ALA A 408 19.75 -6.12 6.45
C ALA A 408 19.20 -5.93 5.03
N MET A 409 17.90 -6.12 4.83
CA MET A 409 17.24 -5.85 3.54
C MET A 409 17.28 -4.37 3.16
N LEU A 410 17.12 -3.47 4.13
CA LEU A 410 17.29 -2.03 3.93
C LEU A 410 18.72 -1.71 3.48
N LEU A 411 19.73 -2.32 4.11
CA LEU A 411 21.15 -2.12 3.75
C LEU A 411 21.47 -2.64 2.35
N VAL A 412 20.97 -3.82 1.99
CA VAL A 412 21.23 -4.44 0.69
C VAL A 412 20.51 -3.70 -0.45
N GLY A 413 19.27 -3.25 -0.23
CA GLY A 413 18.42 -2.69 -1.28
C GLY A 413 18.98 -1.45 -1.97
N GLY A 414 19.69 -0.58 -1.25
CA GLY A 414 20.22 0.66 -1.80
C GLY A 414 21.29 0.50 -2.88
N THR A 415 21.87 -0.71 -3.00
CA THR A 415 22.92 -1.03 -4.00
C THR A 415 22.44 -2.03 -5.07
N GLN A 416 21.19 -2.49 -4.98
CA GLN A 416 20.63 -3.46 -5.93
C GLN A 416 20.03 -2.78 -7.15
N ALA A 417 19.88 -3.55 -8.24
CA ALA A 417 19.18 -3.10 -9.43
C ALA A 417 17.69 -2.83 -9.14
N TYR A 418 17.17 -1.75 -9.67
CA TYR A 418 15.79 -1.29 -9.48
C TYR A 418 14.74 -2.40 -9.74
N THR A 419 14.89 -3.18 -10.80
CA THR A 419 13.94 -4.25 -11.16
C THR A 419 13.89 -5.35 -10.12
N VAL A 420 15.04 -5.80 -9.60
CA VAL A 420 15.13 -6.92 -8.63
C VAL A 420 14.43 -6.57 -7.33
N VAL A 421 14.58 -5.34 -6.82
CA VAL A 421 13.95 -4.93 -5.56
C VAL A 421 12.42 -4.82 -5.69
N TRP A 422 11.93 -4.39 -6.87
CA TRP A 422 10.50 -4.32 -7.14
C TRP A 422 9.86 -5.70 -7.30
N ASP A 423 10.52 -6.62 -8.01
CA ASP A 423 9.97 -7.95 -8.26
C ASP A 423 9.75 -8.73 -6.96
N LEU A 424 10.65 -8.62 -5.99
CA LEU A 424 10.48 -9.24 -4.68
C LEU A 424 9.26 -8.68 -3.93
N GLY A 425 9.08 -7.36 -3.94
CA GLY A 425 7.91 -6.71 -3.34
C GLY A 425 6.60 -7.12 -4.02
N ASP A 426 6.60 -7.12 -5.36
CA ASP A 426 5.44 -7.47 -6.18
C ASP A 426 5.03 -8.95 -6.01
N VAL A 427 5.99 -9.88 -5.91
CA VAL A 427 5.73 -11.29 -5.61
C VAL A 427 5.14 -11.43 -4.21
N GLY A 428 5.72 -10.77 -3.23
CA GLY A 428 5.23 -10.82 -1.85
C GLY A 428 3.79 -10.33 -1.71
N ILE A 429 3.48 -9.15 -2.28
CA ILE A 429 2.12 -8.59 -2.20
C ILE A 429 1.10 -9.43 -3.00
N GLY A 430 1.52 -10.01 -4.12
CA GLY A 430 0.67 -10.92 -4.91
C GLY A 430 0.30 -12.18 -4.12
N LEU A 431 1.28 -12.85 -3.50
CA LEU A 431 1.04 -14.02 -2.66
C LEU A 431 0.17 -13.70 -1.45
N MET A 432 0.45 -12.58 -0.74
CA MET A 432 -0.41 -12.09 0.34
C MET A 432 -1.85 -11.95 -0.10
N THR A 433 -2.08 -11.31 -1.26
CA THR A 433 -3.41 -11.08 -1.81
C THR A 433 -4.14 -12.39 -2.07
N ILE A 434 -3.49 -13.39 -2.67
CA ILE A 434 -4.10 -14.70 -2.93
C ILE A 434 -4.55 -15.34 -1.62
N PHE A 435 -3.66 -15.46 -0.64
CA PHE A 435 -4.00 -16.09 0.64
C PHE A 435 -5.08 -15.29 1.39
N ASN A 436 -5.04 -13.96 1.32
CA ASN A 436 -6.08 -13.13 1.93
C ASN A 436 -7.46 -13.39 1.29
N MET A 437 -7.53 -13.45 -0.05
CA MET A 437 -8.79 -13.72 -0.75
C MET A 437 -9.39 -15.08 -0.42
N LEU A 438 -8.57 -16.10 -0.11
CA LEU A 438 -9.06 -17.41 0.36
C LEU A 438 -9.88 -17.33 1.66
N ALA A 439 -9.67 -16.28 2.46
CA ALA A 439 -10.48 -16.02 3.65
C ALA A 439 -11.59 -15.00 3.39
N LEU A 440 -11.30 -13.93 2.65
CA LEU A 440 -12.26 -12.86 2.44
C LEU A 440 -13.53 -13.34 1.73
N VAL A 441 -13.39 -14.18 0.71
CA VAL A 441 -14.54 -14.67 -0.05
C VAL A 441 -15.51 -15.47 0.86
N PRO A 442 -15.08 -16.50 1.61
CA PRO A 442 -16.01 -17.26 2.47
C PRO A 442 -16.47 -16.50 3.73
N LEU A 443 -15.64 -15.62 4.29
CA LEU A 443 -15.99 -14.87 5.51
C LEU A 443 -16.72 -13.54 5.22
N SER A 444 -16.78 -13.09 3.97
CA SER A 444 -17.41 -11.81 3.60
C SER A 444 -18.86 -11.66 4.08
N GLY A 445 -19.62 -12.77 4.16
CA GLY A 445 -20.96 -12.75 4.70
C GLY A 445 -21.06 -12.18 6.12
N GLU A 446 -20.04 -12.39 6.94
CA GLU A 446 -20.01 -11.88 8.32
C GLU A 446 -19.76 -10.36 8.36
N ALA A 447 -18.92 -9.83 7.49
CA ALA A 447 -18.72 -8.40 7.35
C ALA A 447 -19.97 -7.70 6.81
N LEU A 448 -20.68 -8.33 5.85
CA LEU A 448 -21.93 -7.83 5.30
C LEU A 448 -23.07 -7.85 6.32
N THR A 449 -23.15 -8.89 7.15
CA THR A 449 -24.13 -8.94 8.26
C THR A 449 -23.85 -7.81 9.25
N ALA A 450 -22.60 -7.62 9.67
CA ALA A 450 -22.22 -6.52 10.54
C ALA A 450 -22.57 -5.15 9.94
N LEU A 451 -22.34 -4.96 8.62
CA LEU A 451 -22.73 -3.74 7.91
C LEU A 451 -24.24 -3.51 7.94
N ASN A 452 -25.04 -4.53 7.65
CA ASN A 452 -26.49 -4.44 7.69
C ASN A 452 -27.01 -4.09 9.09
N ASP A 453 -26.42 -4.68 10.13
CA ASP A 453 -26.79 -4.38 11.53
C ASP A 453 -26.37 -2.95 11.93
N TYR A 454 -25.23 -2.47 11.47
CA TYR A 454 -24.80 -1.08 11.65
C TYR A 454 -25.80 -0.12 11.02
N GLU A 455 -26.24 -0.37 9.78
CA GLU A 455 -27.18 0.47 9.06
C GLU A 455 -28.58 0.48 9.71
N LYS A 456 -29.04 -0.67 10.22
CA LYS A 456 -30.31 -0.75 10.98
C LYS A 456 -30.24 0.10 12.24
N ARG A 457 -29.17 -0.03 13.05
CA ARG A 457 -28.99 0.77 14.28
C ARG A 457 -28.95 2.27 13.99
N LYS A 458 -28.41 2.68 12.84
CA LYS A 458 -28.36 4.08 12.43
C LYS A 458 -29.72 4.63 12.00
N LYS A 459 -30.58 3.83 11.38
CA LYS A 459 -31.95 4.24 10.97
C LYS A 459 -32.89 4.40 12.16
N ILE A 460 -32.60 3.81 13.31
CA ILE A 460 -33.39 3.90 14.55
C ILE A 460 -33.00 5.15 15.36
N LYS A 461 -31.83 5.74 15.11
CA LYS A 461 -31.37 7.00 15.68
C LYS A 461 -31.73 8.19 14.74
#